data_711770d03fe4dd99c5fd51dd196d0b75
#
_entry.id   711770d03fe4dd99c5fd51dd196d0b75
#
_cell.length_a   1.000
_cell.length_b   1.000
_cell.length_c   1.000
_cell.angle_alpha   90.00
_cell.angle_beta   90.00
_cell.angle_gamma   90.00
#
_symmetry.space_group_name_H-M   'P 1'
#
loop_
_entity.id
_entity.type
_entity.pdbx_description
1 polymer ?
#
loop_
_entity_poly.entity_id
_entity_poly.type
_entity_poly.pdbx_seq_one_letter_code
_entity_poly.pdbx_strand_id
1 'polypeptide(L)'
;MAFYCLSAVLIYAGLDQGERLGWFDSGIITVFLTGGIVSFLLFLANEALVERPWAPPRLFADFNIIMSVGMVIIYIFILSANSLLITLFLDTVHDLRPLQSGLPLLLVALLQLLATPFCAFLVLKVDTRLLCATGVLLMGLACYQGTFITADWVAADFFPMAILFSIGHPLVFLSLMAFCMACFTAKTAVGLLAYIQVSRISTPIAGNALFLLLIRQREDLYFSQTGSRLTGDAPAVARFLDSGGSLDQLRQQLQTDAFILGINDVFALCVCIALGTMLLLAFVKAMKPTPVSPVDLGTPGN
;
A
#
# COMPACT_ATOMS: atom_id res chain seq x y z
N MET A 1 10.62 23.69 2.23
CA MET A 1 11.31 22.47 1.76
C MET A 1 12.14 21.79 2.83
N ALA A 2 13.10 22.48 3.52
CA ALA A 2 13.94 21.84 4.53
C ALA A 2 13.15 21.11 5.63
N PHE A 3 12.11 21.74 6.20
CA PHE A 3 11.25 21.11 7.20
C PHE A 3 10.51 19.87 6.71
N TYR A 4 10.10 19.83 5.44
CA TYR A 4 9.49 18.64 4.85
C TYR A 4 10.51 17.49 4.73
N CYS A 5 11.70 17.77 4.19
CA CYS A 5 12.75 16.77 4.08
C CYS A 5 13.15 16.21 5.46
N LEU A 6 13.31 17.07 6.45
CA LEU A 6 13.62 16.69 7.83
C LEU A 6 12.50 15.81 8.42
N SER A 7 11.25 16.22 8.26
CA SER A 7 10.09 15.46 8.68
C SER A 7 10.05 14.07 8.04
N ALA A 8 10.20 14.00 6.71
CA ALA A 8 10.19 12.75 5.98
C ALA A 8 11.30 11.80 6.45
N VAL A 9 12.53 12.30 6.64
CA VAL A 9 13.65 11.49 7.12
C VAL A 9 13.41 10.97 8.54
N LEU A 10 12.94 11.84 9.45
CA LEU A 10 12.72 11.46 10.84
C LEU A 10 11.56 10.46 10.97
N ILE A 11 10.45 10.69 10.28
CA ILE A 11 9.30 9.76 10.28
C ILE A 11 9.70 8.43 9.65
N TYR A 12 10.40 8.47 8.51
CA TYR A 12 10.89 7.25 7.85
C TYR A 12 11.79 6.44 8.80
N ALA A 13 12.82 7.07 9.37
CA ALA A 13 13.73 6.39 10.30
C ALA A 13 13.01 5.84 11.53
N GLY A 14 12.02 6.59 12.06
CA GLY A 14 11.20 6.15 13.19
C GLY A 14 10.33 4.94 12.85
N LEU A 15 9.71 4.91 11.67
CA LEU A 15 8.88 3.80 11.22
C LEU A 15 9.69 2.57 10.83
N ASP A 16 10.83 2.75 10.15
CA ASP A 16 11.71 1.67 9.72
C ASP A 16 12.39 0.96 10.89
N GLN A 17 12.87 1.72 11.89
CA GLN A 17 13.55 1.17 13.05
C GLN A 17 12.60 0.88 14.24
N GLY A 18 11.35 1.31 14.15
CA GLY A 18 10.38 1.22 15.24
C GLY A 18 10.24 -0.21 15.75
N GLU A 19 10.13 -1.15 14.84
CA GLU A 19 9.98 -2.56 15.16
C GLU A 19 11.23 -3.17 15.83
N ARG A 20 12.41 -2.85 15.31
CA ARG A 20 13.68 -3.38 15.83
C ARG A 20 14.01 -2.82 17.22
N LEU A 21 13.57 -1.62 17.52
CA LEU A 21 13.89 -0.91 18.77
C LEU A 21 12.72 -0.89 19.79
N GLY A 22 11.64 -1.65 19.54
CA GLY A 22 10.52 -1.77 20.49
C GLY A 22 9.60 -0.55 20.51
N TRP A 23 9.46 0.19 19.39
CA TRP A 23 8.54 1.32 19.25
C TRP A 23 8.72 2.37 20.37
N PHE A 24 7.66 2.65 21.11
CA PHE A 24 7.63 3.70 22.14
C PHE A 24 8.44 3.37 23.42
N ASP A 25 8.92 2.14 23.57
CA ASP A 25 9.85 1.78 24.66
C ASP A 25 11.25 2.35 24.40
N SER A 26 11.54 2.71 23.14
CA SER A 26 12.79 3.37 22.76
C SER A 26 12.65 4.89 22.74
N GLY A 27 13.44 5.58 23.56
CA GLY A 27 13.51 7.04 23.54
C GLY A 27 13.93 7.61 22.19
N ILE A 28 14.75 6.87 21.40
CA ILE A 28 15.20 7.29 20.06
C ILE A 28 14.04 7.33 19.09
N ILE A 29 13.20 6.30 19.08
CA ILE A 29 12.02 6.24 18.18
C ILE A 29 11.02 7.34 18.54
N THR A 30 10.80 7.56 19.86
CA THR A 30 9.93 8.64 20.33
C THR A 30 10.44 10.00 19.87
N VAL A 31 11.76 10.25 19.93
CA VAL A 31 12.37 11.51 19.43
C VAL A 31 12.23 11.62 17.91
N PHE A 32 12.43 10.54 17.14
CA PHE A 32 12.30 10.56 15.69
C PHE A 32 10.85 10.86 15.28
N LEU A 33 9.88 10.17 15.85
CA LEU A 33 8.47 10.37 15.51
C LEU A 33 7.96 11.76 15.95
N THR A 34 8.26 12.18 17.18
CA THR A 34 7.84 13.51 17.67
C THR A 34 8.55 14.64 16.92
N GLY A 35 9.86 14.52 16.68
CA GLY A 35 10.63 15.50 15.90
C GLY A 35 10.14 15.56 14.44
N GLY A 36 9.80 14.41 13.86
CA GLY A 36 9.23 14.33 12.53
C GLY A 36 7.86 15.00 12.42
N ILE A 37 6.95 14.73 13.37
CA ILE A 37 5.63 15.38 13.45
C ILE A 37 5.76 16.91 13.64
N VAL A 38 6.61 17.35 14.57
CA VAL A 38 6.85 18.77 14.78
C VAL A 38 7.40 19.45 13.52
N SER A 39 8.37 18.82 12.84
CA SER A 39 8.92 19.34 11.59
C SER A 39 7.86 19.40 10.48
N PHE A 40 6.92 18.45 10.43
CA PHE A 40 5.80 18.46 9.49
C PHE A 40 4.83 19.60 9.76
N LEU A 41 4.48 19.83 11.04
CA LEU A 41 3.64 20.95 11.45
C LEU A 41 4.29 22.30 11.13
N LEU A 42 5.60 22.42 11.35
CA LEU A 42 6.37 23.62 10.98
C LEU A 42 6.39 23.81 9.46
N PHE A 43 6.47 22.72 8.67
CA PHE A 43 6.34 22.79 7.21
C PHE A 43 4.96 23.34 6.81
N LEU A 44 3.87 22.79 7.37
CA LEU A 44 2.51 23.26 7.06
C LEU A 44 2.29 24.72 7.46
N ALA A 45 2.79 25.12 8.63
CA ALA A 45 2.73 26.51 9.09
C ALA A 45 3.51 27.44 8.16
N ASN A 46 4.71 27.04 7.74
CA ASN A 46 5.51 27.79 6.78
C ASN A 46 4.81 27.93 5.41
N GLU A 47 4.23 26.84 4.89
CA GLU A 47 3.49 26.86 3.62
C GLU A 47 2.21 27.71 3.68
N ALA A 48 1.62 27.87 4.86
CA ALA A 48 0.45 28.73 5.08
C ALA A 48 0.80 30.22 5.11
N LEU A 49 2.04 30.57 5.52
CA LEU A 49 2.49 31.94 5.74
C LEU A 49 3.25 32.54 4.54
N VAL A 50 3.83 31.71 3.69
CA VAL A 50 4.64 32.13 2.53
C VAL A 50 3.73 32.64 1.41
N GLU A 51 4.13 33.73 0.74
CA GLU A 51 3.37 34.33 -0.38
C GLU A 51 3.25 33.42 -1.60
N ARG A 52 4.26 32.57 -1.84
CA ARG A 52 4.29 31.59 -2.95
C ARG A 52 4.56 30.18 -2.41
N PRO A 53 3.54 29.57 -1.82
CA PRO A 53 3.68 28.22 -1.26
C PRO A 53 3.89 27.19 -2.36
N TRP A 54 4.77 26.22 -2.10
CA TRP A 54 5.00 25.08 -2.98
C TRP A 54 3.84 24.07 -2.91
N ALA A 55 3.31 23.86 -1.71
CA ALA A 55 2.22 22.95 -1.43
C ALA A 55 1.17 23.64 -0.54
N PRO A 56 0.33 24.56 -1.09
CA PRO A 56 -0.56 25.38 -0.30
C PRO A 56 -1.63 24.52 0.41
N PRO A 57 -1.74 24.56 1.73
CA PRO A 57 -2.75 23.79 2.48
C PRO A 57 -4.19 24.14 2.10
N ARG A 58 -4.41 25.33 1.55
CA ARG A 58 -5.72 25.81 1.07
C ARG A 58 -6.33 24.94 -0.04
N LEU A 59 -5.51 24.15 -0.74
CA LEU A 59 -5.99 23.19 -1.75
C LEU A 59 -6.91 22.13 -1.13
N PHE A 60 -6.69 21.76 0.13
CA PHE A 60 -7.56 20.84 0.85
C PHE A 60 -8.93 21.43 1.23
N ALA A 61 -9.22 22.69 0.90
CA ALA A 61 -10.58 23.22 1.00
C ALA A 61 -11.49 22.71 -0.15
N ASP A 62 -10.92 22.23 -1.25
CA ASP A 62 -11.66 21.65 -2.37
C ASP A 62 -11.88 20.15 -2.15
N PHE A 63 -13.14 19.73 -2.06
CA PHE A 63 -13.54 18.34 -1.85
C PHE A 63 -13.01 17.39 -2.93
N ASN A 64 -12.94 17.83 -4.20
CA ASN A 64 -12.43 17.00 -5.29
C ASN A 64 -10.94 16.71 -5.13
N ILE A 65 -10.18 17.68 -4.61
CA ILE A 65 -8.74 17.52 -4.36
C ILE A 65 -8.51 16.55 -3.20
N ILE A 66 -9.27 16.69 -2.10
CA ILE A 66 -9.20 15.75 -0.97
C ILE A 66 -9.51 14.33 -1.45
N MET A 67 -10.57 14.16 -2.23
CA MET A 67 -10.95 12.86 -2.77
C MET A 67 -9.88 12.29 -3.70
N SER A 68 -9.29 13.10 -4.58
CA SER A 68 -8.23 12.66 -5.48
C SER A 68 -7.00 12.17 -4.73
N VAL A 69 -6.50 12.98 -3.79
CA VAL A 69 -5.33 12.62 -2.97
C VAL A 69 -5.63 11.42 -2.06
N GLY A 70 -6.81 11.39 -1.46
CA GLY A 70 -7.26 10.26 -0.64
C GLY A 70 -7.30 8.94 -1.42
N MET A 71 -7.84 8.94 -2.63
CA MET A 71 -7.83 7.76 -3.50
C MET A 71 -6.42 7.32 -3.89
N VAL A 72 -5.51 8.26 -4.15
CA VAL A 72 -4.10 7.96 -4.42
C VAL A 72 -3.46 7.29 -3.20
N ILE A 73 -3.71 7.79 -2.00
CA ILE A 73 -3.20 7.19 -0.76
C ILE A 73 -3.71 5.75 -0.60
N ILE A 74 -5.02 5.55 -0.70
CA ILE A 74 -5.65 4.23 -0.56
C ILE A 74 -5.10 3.25 -1.60
N TYR A 75 -5.02 3.66 -2.84
CA TYR A 75 -4.48 2.85 -3.93
C TYR A 75 -3.03 2.43 -3.68
N ILE A 76 -2.17 3.37 -3.26
CA ILE A 76 -0.76 3.08 -2.98
C ILE A 76 -0.62 2.18 -1.74
N PHE A 77 -1.51 2.33 -0.76
CA PHE A 77 -1.55 1.47 0.41
C PHE A 77 -1.82 0.01 0.02
N ILE A 78 -2.81 -0.27 -0.83
CA ILE A 78 -3.09 -1.62 -1.35
C ILE A 78 -1.90 -2.14 -2.18
N LEU A 79 -1.28 -1.27 -3.00
CA LEU A 79 -0.10 -1.61 -3.79
C LEU A 79 1.07 -2.04 -2.92
N SER A 80 1.36 -1.30 -1.85
CA SER A 80 2.46 -1.60 -0.93
C SER A 80 2.23 -2.91 -0.16
N ALA A 81 0.99 -3.20 0.24
CA ALA A 81 0.64 -4.47 0.87
C ALA A 81 0.99 -5.67 -0.01
N ASN A 82 0.57 -5.64 -1.28
CA ASN A 82 0.85 -6.73 -2.20
C ASN A 82 2.35 -6.99 -2.39
N SER A 83 3.15 -5.94 -2.52
CA SER A 83 4.59 -6.10 -2.71
C SER A 83 5.30 -6.59 -1.45
N LEU A 84 4.94 -6.05 -0.28
CA LEU A 84 5.56 -6.43 0.99
C LEU A 84 5.18 -7.85 1.41
N LEU A 85 3.88 -8.18 1.41
CA LEU A 85 3.38 -9.41 2.00
C LEU A 85 3.85 -10.66 1.25
N ILE A 86 3.91 -10.60 -0.08
CA ILE A 86 4.39 -11.73 -0.91
C ILE A 86 5.87 -11.98 -0.65
N THR A 87 6.71 -10.95 -0.67
CA THR A 87 8.14 -11.11 -0.42
C THR A 87 8.41 -11.56 1.00
N LEU A 88 7.73 -10.96 1.98
CA LEU A 88 7.86 -11.32 3.39
C LEU A 88 7.47 -12.78 3.65
N PHE A 89 6.38 -13.26 3.03
CA PHE A 89 5.96 -14.66 3.12
C PHE A 89 7.03 -15.60 2.56
N LEU A 90 7.51 -15.34 1.34
CA LEU A 90 8.49 -16.20 0.67
C LEU A 90 9.85 -16.20 1.37
N ASP A 91 10.26 -15.06 1.92
CA ASP A 91 11.50 -14.94 2.71
C ASP A 91 11.41 -15.69 4.05
N THR A 92 10.26 -15.54 4.77
CA THR A 92 10.13 -16.04 6.13
C THR A 92 9.76 -17.53 6.17
N VAL A 93 8.84 -17.99 5.30
CA VAL A 93 8.32 -19.36 5.32
C VAL A 93 9.22 -20.32 4.56
N HIS A 94 9.77 -19.87 3.44
CA HIS A 94 10.59 -20.73 2.56
C HIS A 94 12.10 -20.42 2.58
N ASP A 95 12.52 -19.44 3.39
CA ASP A 95 13.93 -19.00 3.48
C ASP A 95 14.56 -18.74 2.10
N LEU A 96 13.75 -18.16 1.19
CA LEU A 96 14.20 -17.86 -0.17
C LEU A 96 15.11 -16.64 -0.16
N ARG A 97 16.10 -16.65 -1.06
CA ARG A 97 16.95 -15.48 -1.25
C ARG A 97 16.16 -14.33 -1.85
N PRO A 98 16.48 -13.05 -1.58
CA PRO A 98 15.76 -11.88 -2.07
C PRO A 98 15.52 -11.84 -3.59
N LEU A 99 16.41 -12.47 -4.38
CA LEU A 99 16.22 -12.59 -5.82
C LEU A 99 15.09 -13.58 -6.19
N GLN A 100 14.88 -14.60 -5.38
CA GLN A 100 13.87 -15.64 -5.61
C GLN A 100 12.50 -15.20 -5.10
N SER A 101 12.45 -14.58 -3.93
CA SER A 101 11.21 -14.02 -3.37
C SER A 101 10.67 -12.85 -4.18
N GLY A 102 11.53 -12.17 -4.95
CA GLY A 102 11.14 -11.11 -5.88
C GLY A 102 10.56 -11.60 -7.23
N LEU A 103 10.59 -12.91 -7.54
CA LEU A 103 10.09 -13.43 -8.83
C LEU A 103 8.62 -13.09 -9.12
N PRO A 104 7.67 -13.21 -8.18
CA PRO A 104 6.29 -12.79 -8.43
C PRO A 104 6.18 -11.30 -8.77
N LEU A 105 6.97 -10.44 -8.13
CA LEU A 105 6.97 -9.00 -8.42
C LEU A 105 7.58 -8.70 -9.80
N LEU A 106 8.61 -9.44 -10.20
CA LEU A 106 9.16 -9.34 -11.55
C LEU A 106 8.10 -9.70 -12.60
N LEU A 107 7.32 -10.75 -12.36
CA LEU A 107 6.21 -11.13 -13.23
C LEU A 107 5.16 -10.02 -13.32
N VAL A 108 4.78 -9.42 -12.19
CA VAL A 108 3.88 -8.25 -12.17
C VAL A 108 4.44 -7.14 -13.06
N ALA A 109 5.72 -6.79 -12.91
CA ALA A 109 6.35 -5.72 -13.68
C ALA A 109 6.37 -6.00 -15.19
N LEU A 110 6.70 -7.23 -15.60
CA LEU A 110 6.73 -7.64 -17.01
C LEU A 110 5.33 -7.61 -17.64
N LEU A 111 4.35 -8.20 -16.97
CA LEU A 111 2.97 -8.17 -17.44
C LEU A 111 2.40 -6.75 -17.49
N GLN A 112 2.74 -5.93 -16.51
CA GLN A 112 2.33 -4.53 -16.44
C GLN A 112 2.93 -3.70 -17.59
N LEU A 113 4.16 -3.98 -18.01
CA LEU A 113 4.78 -3.34 -19.18
C LEU A 113 3.94 -3.55 -20.44
N LEU A 114 3.36 -4.73 -20.60
CA LEU A 114 2.48 -5.08 -21.75
C LEU A 114 1.06 -4.52 -21.54
N ALA A 115 0.53 -4.55 -20.34
CA ALA A 115 -0.83 -4.10 -20.02
C ALA A 115 -0.97 -2.56 -20.06
N THR A 116 0.07 -1.81 -19.67
CA THR A 116 0.01 -0.34 -19.54
C THR A 116 -0.41 0.38 -20.84
N PRO A 117 0.16 0.10 -22.04
CA PRO A 117 -0.25 0.78 -23.27
C PRO A 117 -1.71 0.47 -23.63
N PHE A 118 -2.18 -0.75 -23.37
CA PHE A 118 -3.58 -1.12 -23.58
C PHE A 118 -4.51 -0.37 -22.60
N CYS A 119 -4.14 -0.29 -21.33
CA CYS A 119 -4.88 0.47 -20.33
C CYS A 119 -4.91 1.98 -20.67
N ALA A 120 -3.79 2.54 -21.15
CA ALA A 120 -3.72 3.92 -21.58
C ALA A 120 -4.68 4.21 -22.74
N PHE A 121 -4.74 3.32 -23.73
CA PHE A 121 -5.73 3.44 -24.82
C PHE A 121 -7.16 3.36 -24.31
N LEU A 122 -7.44 2.51 -23.33
CA LEU A 122 -8.76 2.32 -22.76
C LEU A 122 -9.23 3.57 -22.00
N VAL A 123 -8.35 4.23 -21.27
CA VAL A 123 -8.62 5.49 -20.54
C VAL A 123 -9.06 6.62 -21.47
N LEU A 124 -8.61 6.62 -22.72
CA LEU A 124 -9.02 7.61 -23.72
C LEU A 124 -10.42 7.37 -24.30
N LYS A 125 -10.95 6.14 -24.20
CA LYS A 125 -12.21 5.74 -24.83
C LYS A 125 -13.35 5.48 -23.86
N VAL A 126 -13.04 5.04 -22.65
CA VAL A 126 -14.00 4.61 -21.65
C VAL A 126 -14.02 5.61 -20.49
N ASP A 127 -15.15 5.68 -19.81
CA ASP A 127 -15.31 6.56 -18.65
C ASP A 127 -14.27 6.19 -17.56
N THR A 128 -13.44 7.16 -17.20
CA THR A 128 -12.34 7.03 -16.24
C THR A 128 -12.78 6.42 -14.91
N ARG A 129 -14.01 6.69 -14.50
CA ARG A 129 -14.60 6.18 -13.27
C ARG A 129 -14.83 4.68 -13.31
N LEU A 130 -15.36 4.16 -14.42
CA LEU A 130 -15.56 2.72 -14.62
C LEU A 130 -14.23 2.00 -14.66
N LEU A 131 -13.23 2.57 -15.32
CA LEU A 131 -11.89 2.00 -15.38
C LEU A 131 -11.19 1.97 -14.01
N CYS A 132 -11.34 3.04 -13.24
CA CYS A 132 -10.85 3.07 -11.87
C CYS A 132 -11.53 1.98 -11.01
N ALA A 133 -12.85 1.85 -11.10
CA ALA A 133 -13.61 0.85 -10.36
C ALA A 133 -13.21 -0.59 -10.76
N THR A 134 -13.06 -0.86 -12.07
CA THR A 134 -12.60 -2.18 -12.56
C THR A 134 -11.17 -2.47 -12.10
N GLY A 135 -10.29 -1.48 -12.12
CA GLY A 135 -8.92 -1.64 -11.62
C GLY A 135 -8.87 -1.93 -10.13
N VAL A 136 -9.63 -1.20 -9.30
CA VAL A 136 -9.76 -1.46 -7.85
C VAL A 136 -10.36 -2.84 -7.59
N LEU A 137 -11.37 -3.25 -8.38
CA LEU A 137 -11.95 -4.60 -8.28
C LEU A 137 -10.90 -5.68 -8.54
N LEU A 138 -10.09 -5.55 -9.60
CA LEU A 138 -9.04 -6.52 -9.93
C LEU A 138 -7.97 -6.58 -8.83
N MET A 139 -7.55 -5.43 -8.29
CA MET A 139 -6.62 -5.39 -7.16
C MET A 139 -7.25 -6.00 -5.89
N GLY A 140 -8.53 -5.75 -5.63
CA GLY A 140 -9.28 -6.35 -4.52
C GLY A 140 -9.41 -7.87 -4.65
N LEU A 141 -9.66 -8.40 -5.87
CA LEU A 141 -9.68 -9.84 -6.15
C LEU A 141 -8.29 -10.47 -5.98
N ALA A 142 -7.22 -9.77 -6.36
CA ALA A 142 -5.87 -10.22 -6.09
C ALA A 142 -5.61 -10.32 -4.58
N CYS A 143 -5.97 -9.29 -3.80
CA CYS A 143 -5.87 -9.35 -2.34
C CYS A 143 -6.77 -10.47 -1.75
N TYR A 144 -7.95 -10.71 -2.31
CA TYR A 144 -8.83 -11.79 -1.87
C TYR A 144 -8.18 -13.17 -2.05
N GLN A 145 -7.47 -13.41 -3.14
CA GLN A 145 -6.67 -14.64 -3.28
C GLN A 145 -5.60 -14.74 -2.20
N GLY A 146 -4.99 -13.62 -1.80
CA GLY A 146 -4.02 -13.56 -0.72
C GLY A 146 -4.57 -13.93 0.66
N THR A 147 -5.90 -13.96 0.86
CA THR A 147 -6.50 -14.44 2.12
C THR A 147 -6.51 -15.97 2.28
N PHE A 148 -6.13 -16.71 1.25
CA PHE A 148 -6.09 -18.19 1.24
C PHE A 148 -4.67 -18.74 1.22
N ILE A 149 -3.67 -17.94 1.52
CA ILE A 149 -2.27 -18.39 1.56
C ILE A 149 -2.12 -19.46 2.65
N THR A 150 -1.43 -20.56 2.28
CA THR A 150 -1.06 -21.66 3.16
C THR A 150 0.46 -21.88 3.12
N ALA A 151 0.98 -22.65 4.07
CA ALA A 151 2.43 -22.91 4.16
C ALA A 151 3.00 -23.60 2.90
N ASP A 152 2.19 -24.30 2.14
CA ASP A 152 2.59 -25.03 0.93
C ASP A 152 2.72 -24.13 -0.32
N TRP A 153 2.29 -22.86 -0.24
CA TRP A 153 2.34 -21.95 -1.39
C TRP A 153 3.79 -21.64 -1.78
N VAL A 154 4.10 -21.87 -3.05
CA VAL A 154 5.39 -21.50 -3.65
C VAL A 154 5.25 -20.26 -4.54
N ALA A 155 6.34 -19.70 -5.01
CA ALA A 155 6.34 -18.49 -5.87
C ALA A 155 5.39 -18.58 -7.09
N ALA A 156 5.16 -19.80 -7.63
CA ALA A 156 4.26 -20.01 -8.75
C ALA A 156 2.78 -19.84 -8.40
N ASP A 157 2.38 -20.08 -7.16
CA ASP A 157 0.98 -19.98 -6.73
C ASP A 157 0.52 -18.51 -6.65
N PHE A 158 1.47 -17.57 -6.61
CA PHE A 158 1.20 -16.13 -6.69
C PHE A 158 0.95 -15.62 -8.11
N PHE A 159 1.14 -16.44 -9.17
CA PHE A 159 0.98 -15.99 -10.56
C PHE A 159 -0.44 -15.50 -10.90
N PRO A 160 -1.53 -16.15 -10.48
CA PRO A 160 -2.88 -15.62 -10.73
C PRO A 160 -3.09 -14.25 -10.08
N MET A 161 -2.60 -14.08 -8.86
CA MET A 161 -2.61 -12.83 -8.13
C MET A 161 -1.80 -11.74 -8.87
N ALA A 162 -0.60 -12.10 -9.35
CA ALA A 162 0.26 -11.22 -10.13
C ALA A 162 -0.40 -10.74 -11.43
N ILE A 163 -1.13 -11.62 -12.14
CA ILE A 163 -1.86 -11.27 -13.37
C ILE A 163 -2.96 -10.24 -13.07
N LEU A 164 -3.79 -10.49 -12.05
CA LEU A 164 -4.85 -9.56 -11.65
C LEU A 164 -4.27 -8.19 -11.27
N PHE A 165 -3.18 -8.20 -10.52
CA PHE A 165 -2.50 -7.00 -10.06
C PHE A 165 -1.87 -6.21 -11.20
N SER A 166 -1.25 -6.90 -12.16
CA SER A 166 -0.58 -6.27 -13.32
C SER A 166 -1.54 -5.54 -14.26
N ILE A 167 -2.80 -5.94 -14.31
CA ILE A 167 -3.85 -5.26 -15.07
C ILE A 167 -4.55 -4.21 -14.22
N GLY A 168 -4.87 -4.53 -12.97
CA GLY A 168 -5.59 -3.65 -12.05
C GLY A 168 -4.80 -2.37 -11.72
N HIS A 169 -3.50 -2.51 -11.43
CA HIS A 169 -2.63 -1.40 -11.08
C HIS A 169 -2.59 -0.28 -12.13
N PRO A 170 -2.24 -0.53 -13.42
CA PRO A 170 -2.22 0.54 -14.42
C PRO A 170 -3.60 1.13 -14.70
N LEU A 171 -4.68 0.35 -14.61
CA LEU A 171 -6.04 0.87 -14.75
C LEU A 171 -6.35 1.90 -13.65
N VAL A 172 -6.07 1.58 -12.39
CA VAL A 172 -6.28 2.53 -11.28
C VAL A 172 -5.37 3.74 -11.44
N PHE A 173 -4.07 3.52 -11.65
CA PHE A 173 -3.10 4.61 -11.72
C PHE A 173 -3.40 5.62 -12.82
N LEU A 174 -3.62 5.15 -14.05
CA LEU A 174 -3.91 6.02 -15.20
C LEU A 174 -5.24 6.74 -15.04
N SER A 175 -6.27 6.05 -14.51
CA SER A 175 -7.56 6.65 -14.22
C SER A 175 -7.48 7.72 -13.15
N LEU A 176 -6.76 7.48 -12.05
CA LEU A 176 -6.55 8.48 -11.00
C LEU A 176 -5.74 9.67 -11.52
N MET A 177 -4.72 9.44 -12.35
CA MET A 177 -3.95 10.53 -12.96
C MET A 177 -4.82 11.37 -13.89
N ALA A 178 -5.66 10.74 -14.72
CA ALA A 178 -6.60 11.46 -15.58
C ALA A 178 -7.61 12.27 -14.74
N PHE A 179 -8.12 11.70 -13.65
CA PHE A 179 -9.02 12.39 -12.72
C PHE A 179 -8.32 13.58 -12.04
N CYS A 180 -7.10 13.40 -11.54
CA CYS A 180 -6.32 14.48 -10.96
C CYS A 180 -6.07 15.61 -11.98
N MET A 181 -5.74 15.25 -13.23
CA MET A 181 -5.54 16.23 -14.30
C MET A 181 -6.79 17.04 -14.62
N ALA A 182 -7.97 16.44 -14.53
CA ALA A 182 -9.24 17.14 -14.71
C ALA A 182 -9.51 18.18 -13.59
N CYS A 183 -8.92 18.01 -12.41
CA CYS A 183 -8.99 18.96 -11.30
C CYS A 183 -7.94 20.08 -11.40
N PHE A 184 -7.02 20.04 -12.37
CA PHE A 184 -5.96 21.02 -12.50
C PHE A 184 -6.47 22.36 -13.03
N THR A 185 -6.06 23.41 -12.35
CA THR A 185 -6.00 24.76 -12.90
C THR A 185 -4.54 25.18 -12.95
N ALA A 186 -4.20 26.15 -13.81
CA ALA A 186 -2.81 26.62 -13.91
C ALA A 186 -2.22 27.08 -12.56
N LYS A 187 -3.08 27.50 -11.61
CA LYS A 187 -2.69 27.95 -10.26
C LYS A 187 -2.51 26.81 -9.26
N THR A 188 -3.22 25.68 -9.43
CA THR A 188 -3.27 24.57 -8.46
C THR A 188 -2.43 23.38 -8.87
N ALA A 189 -2.02 23.29 -10.13
CA ALA A 189 -1.33 22.14 -10.70
C ALA A 189 -0.05 21.77 -9.93
N VAL A 190 0.80 22.74 -9.63
CA VAL A 190 2.08 22.50 -8.93
C VAL A 190 1.85 21.96 -7.53
N GLY A 191 0.93 22.57 -6.77
CA GLY A 191 0.63 22.14 -5.41
C GLY A 191 -0.01 20.74 -5.37
N LEU A 192 -0.94 20.44 -6.28
CA LEU A 192 -1.59 19.13 -6.34
C LEU A 192 -0.60 18.01 -6.73
N LEU A 193 0.26 18.27 -7.73
CA LEU A 193 1.35 17.34 -8.08
C LEU A 193 2.31 17.11 -6.92
N ALA A 194 2.63 18.15 -6.14
CA ALA A 194 3.44 18.02 -4.95
C ALA A 194 2.79 17.06 -3.92
N TYR A 195 1.49 17.23 -3.62
CA TYR A 195 0.77 16.35 -2.70
C TYR A 195 0.68 14.91 -3.20
N ILE A 196 0.44 14.70 -4.49
CA ILE A 196 0.45 13.37 -5.09
C ILE A 196 1.82 12.69 -4.92
N GLN A 197 2.91 13.41 -5.18
CA GLN A 197 4.26 12.84 -5.04
C GLN A 197 4.63 12.57 -3.59
N VAL A 198 4.27 13.46 -2.67
CA VAL A 198 4.42 13.25 -1.23
C VAL A 198 3.67 11.98 -0.80
N SER A 199 2.40 11.84 -1.21
CA SER A 199 1.59 10.66 -0.90
C SER A 199 2.21 9.37 -1.47
N ARG A 200 2.73 9.41 -2.69
CA ARG A 200 3.37 8.25 -3.34
C ARG A 200 4.62 7.76 -2.61
N ILE A 201 5.36 8.64 -1.97
CA ILE A 201 6.58 8.30 -1.24
C ILE A 201 6.25 7.91 0.20
N SER A 202 5.38 8.66 0.87
CA SER A 202 5.12 8.49 2.29
C SER A 202 4.18 7.32 2.61
N THR A 203 3.21 7.04 1.73
CA THR A 203 2.20 6.00 1.96
C THR A 203 2.79 4.58 2.04
N PRO A 204 3.72 4.14 1.16
CA PRO A 204 4.32 2.81 1.28
C PRO A 204 5.09 2.64 2.59
N ILE A 205 5.78 3.68 3.03
CA ILE A 205 6.57 3.66 4.26
C ILE A 205 5.66 3.45 5.47
N ALA A 206 4.64 4.30 5.60
CA ALA A 206 3.67 4.19 6.68
C ALA A 206 2.84 2.90 6.59
N GLY A 207 2.47 2.49 5.36
CA GLY A 207 1.72 1.26 5.09
C GLY A 207 2.51 0.03 5.51
N ASN A 208 3.76 -0.08 5.10
CA ASN A 208 4.62 -1.22 5.43
C ASN A 208 4.83 -1.35 6.95
N ALA A 209 5.08 -0.24 7.64
CA ALA A 209 5.20 -0.24 9.10
C ALA A 209 3.91 -0.71 9.79
N LEU A 210 2.75 -0.24 9.30
CA LEU A 210 1.44 -0.66 9.82
C LEU A 210 1.18 -2.14 9.55
N PHE A 211 1.50 -2.66 8.37
CA PHE A 211 1.32 -4.07 8.04
C PHE A 211 2.18 -4.97 8.92
N LEU A 212 3.44 -4.64 9.11
CA LEU A 212 4.32 -5.41 10.01
C LEU A 212 3.81 -5.41 11.45
N LEU A 213 3.34 -4.26 11.94
CA LEU A 213 2.74 -4.16 13.26
C LEU A 213 1.48 -5.04 13.39
N LEU A 214 0.59 -5.00 12.38
CA LEU A 214 -0.63 -5.81 12.37
C LEU A 214 -0.32 -7.30 12.31
N ILE A 215 0.64 -7.74 11.47
CA ILE A 215 1.07 -9.13 11.37
C ILE A 215 1.54 -9.62 12.73
N ARG A 216 2.43 -8.88 13.41
CA ARG A 216 2.92 -9.27 14.74
C ARG A 216 1.81 -9.38 15.78
N GLN A 217 0.93 -8.38 15.86
CA GLN A 217 -0.18 -8.43 16.80
C GLN A 217 -1.08 -9.64 16.55
N ARG A 218 -1.30 -9.98 15.27
CA ARG A 218 -2.10 -11.16 14.89
C ARG A 218 -1.35 -12.47 15.15
N GLU A 219 -0.06 -12.51 14.84
CA GLU A 219 0.81 -13.65 15.14
C GLU A 219 0.78 -13.98 16.66
N ASP A 220 1.00 -12.97 17.51
CA ASP A 220 0.95 -13.13 18.97
C ASP A 220 -0.42 -13.65 19.46
N LEU A 221 -1.50 -13.11 18.90
CA LEU A 221 -2.85 -13.54 19.24
C LEU A 221 -3.12 -15.00 18.81
N TYR A 222 -2.80 -15.35 17.57
CA TYR A 222 -3.02 -16.73 17.07
C TYR A 222 -2.11 -17.73 17.78
N PHE A 223 -0.86 -17.37 18.01
CA PHE A 223 0.08 -18.22 18.74
C PHE A 223 -0.41 -18.47 20.18
N SER A 224 -0.86 -17.44 20.90
CA SER A 224 -1.39 -17.57 22.26
C SER A 224 -2.68 -18.38 22.31
N GLN A 225 -3.62 -18.16 21.36
CA GLN A 225 -4.86 -18.90 21.27
C GLN A 225 -4.66 -20.39 20.96
N THR A 226 -3.77 -20.69 20.02
CA THR A 226 -3.45 -22.07 19.63
C THR A 226 -2.65 -22.75 20.73
N GLY A 227 -1.68 -22.08 21.32
CA GLY A 227 -0.90 -22.59 22.45
C GLY A 227 -1.75 -22.91 23.68
N SER A 228 -2.77 -22.08 23.98
CA SER A 228 -3.69 -22.34 25.09
C SER A 228 -4.60 -23.55 24.87
N ARG A 229 -4.87 -23.93 23.62
CA ARG A 229 -5.64 -25.14 23.26
C ARG A 229 -4.81 -26.41 23.23
N LEU A 230 -3.49 -26.27 23.08
CA LEU A 230 -2.52 -27.36 23.10
C LEU A 230 -1.94 -27.53 24.51
N THR A 231 -2.79 -27.87 25.48
CA THR A 231 -2.35 -28.37 26.78
C THR A 231 -1.61 -29.69 26.57
N GLY A 232 -0.61 -29.99 27.42
CA GLY A 232 0.24 -31.17 27.29
C GLY A 232 -0.48 -32.54 27.24
N ASP A 233 -1.77 -32.57 27.63
CA ASP A 233 -2.66 -33.74 27.55
C ASP A 233 -3.45 -33.80 26.23
N ALA A 234 -3.25 -32.89 25.30
CA ALA A 234 -3.95 -32.91 24.02
C ALA A 234 -3.49 -34.12 23.18
N PRO A 235 -4.40 -34.98 22.72
CA PRO A 235 -4.05 -36.22 22.01
C PRO A 235 -3.32 -35.97 20.68
N ALA A 236 -3.38 -34.73 20.16
CA ALA A 236 -2.64 -34.32 18.98
C ALA A 236 -1.16 -34.09 19.28
N VAL A 237 -0.84 -33.48 20.42
CA VAL A 237 0.53 -33.24 20.89
C VAL A 237 1.21 -34.58 21.22
N ALA A 238 0.51 -35.48 21.93
CA ALA A 238 1.02 -36.80 22.23
C ALA A 238 1.37 -37.60 20.96
N ARG A 239 0.46 -37.62 19.98
CA ARG A 239 0.71 -38.30 18.69
C ARG A 239 1.87 -37.68 17.91
N PHE A 240 2.05 -36.36 17.94
CA PHE A 240 3.18 -35.70 17.29
C PHE A 240 4.51 -36.09 17.94
N LEU A 241 4.56 -36.12 19.28
CA LEU A 241 5.75 -36.53 20.03
C LEU A 241 6.05 -38.03 19.84
N ASP A 242 5.02 -38.89 19.82
CA ASP A 242 5.17 -40.33 19.57
C ASP A 242 5.66 -40.63 18.13
N SER A 243 5.38 -39.73 17.17
CA SER A 243 5.91 -39.83 15.80
C SER A 243 7.37 -39.39 15.66
N GLY A 244 8.02 -39.00 16.76
CA GLY A 244 9.42 -38.55 16.79
C GLY A 244 9.61 -37.04 16.60
N GLY A 245 8.52 -36.27 16.61
CA GLY A 245 8.59 -34.79 16.58
C GLY A 245 9.10 -34.22 17.90
N SER A 246 9.80 -33.08 17.84
CA SER A 246 10.23 -32.35 19.03
C SER A 246 9.26 -31.20 19.38
N LEU A 247 9.25 -30.79 20.64
CA LEU A 247 8.47 -29.62 21.08
C LEU A 247 8.91 -28.33 20.36
N ASP A 248 10.19 -28.22 20.05
CA ASP A 248 10.72 -27.06 19.31
C ASP A 248 10.20 -27.01 17.87
N GLN A 249 10.10 -28.18 17.21
CA GLN A 249 9.50 -28.29 15.89
C GLN A 249 8.02 -27.92 15.91
N LEU A 250 7.29 -28.41 16.90
CA LEU A 250 5.87 -28.05 17.07
C LEU A 250 5.70 -26.55 17.30
N ARG A 251 6.53 -25.94 18.14
CA ARG A 251 6.52 -24.49 18.38
C ARG A 251 6.80 -23.71 17.11
N GLN A 252 7.79 -24.12 16.32
CA GLN A 252 8.14 -23.48 15.07
C GLN A 252 7.00 -23.57 14.03
N GLN A 253 6.36 -24.73 13.90
CA GLN A 253 5.20 -24.88 13.03
C GLN A 253 4.06 -23.96 13.45
N LEU A 254 3.71 -23.92 14.74
CA LEU A 254 2.66 -23.06 15.26
C LEU A 254 2.97 -21.57 15.03
N GLN A 255 4.23 -21.18 15.16
CA GLN A 255 4.64 -19.80 14.90
C GLN A 255 4.52 -19.45 13.40
N THR A 256 4.92 -20.37 12.52
CA THR A 256 4.78 -20.20 11.07
C THR A 256 3.30 -20.10 10.67
N ASP A 257 2.45 -20.97 11.20
CA ASP A 257 1.02 -20.94 10.93
C ASP A 257 0.36 -19.64 11.44
N ALA A 258 0.73 -19.19 12.63
CA ALA A 258 0.26 -17.93 13.19
C ALA A 258 0.67 -16.72 12.35
N PHE A 259 1.91 -16.72 11.87
CA PHE A 259 2.43 -15.69 10.96
C PHE A 259 1.65 -15.65 9.63
N ILE A 260 1.38 -16.82 9.02
CA ILE A 260 0.61 -16.92 7.77
C ILE A 260 -0.82 -16.38 7.98
N LEU A 261 -1.46 -16.74 9.09
CA LEU A 261 -2.79 -16.21 9.43
C LEU A 261 -2.75 -14.68 9.60
N GLY A 262 -1.67 -14.13 10.18
CA GLY A 262 -1.46 -12.69 10.27
C GLY A 262 -1.37 -12.02 8.89
N ILE A 263 -0.66 -12.62 7.93
CA ILE A 263 -0.60 -12.16 6.54
C ILE A 263 -1.99 -12.19 5.88
N ASN A 264 -2.73 -13.29 6.06
CA ASN A 264 -4.08 -13.44 5.51
C ASN A 264 -5.04 -12.37 6.04
N ASP A 265 -4.96 -12.01 7.33
CA ASP A 265 -5.75 -10.94 7.94
C ASP A 265 -5.42 -9.56 7.33
N VAL A 266 -4.15 -9.28 7.03
CA VAL A 266 -3.77 -8.03 6.36
C VAL A 266 -4.28 -7.99 4.93
N PHE A 267 -4.25 -9.10 4.19
CA PHE A 267 -4.89 -9.18 2.88
C PHE A 267 -6.40 -8.95 2.97
N ALA A 268 -7.08 -9.54 3.97
CA ALA A 268 -8.50 -9.32 4.21
C ALA A 268 -8.81 -7.83 4.51
N LEU A 269 -7.96 -7.15 5.28
CA LEU A 269 -8.07 -5.71 5.48
C LEU A 269 -7.97 -4.94 4.15
N CYS A 270 -7.03 -5.31 3.28
CA CYS A 270 -6.89 -4.70 1.95
C CYS A 270 -8.13 -4.93 1.06
N VAL A 271 -8.78 -6.10 1.14
CA VAL A 271 -10.06 -6.37 0.47
C VAL A 271 -11.14 -5.43 0.97
N CYS A 272 -11.29 -5.27 2.30
CA CYS A 272 -12.26 -4.35 2.88
C CYS A 272 -12.02 -2.89 2.43
N ILE A 273 -10.75 -2.47 2.37
CA ILE A 273 -10.37 -1.14 1.89
C ILE A 273 -10.70 -0.99 0.40
N ALA A 274 -10.43 -1.99 -0.43
CA ALA A 274 -10.78 -1.97 -1.86
C ALA A 274 -12.29 -1.86 -2.07
N LEU A 275 -13.10 -2.62 -1.34
CA LEU A 275 -14.57 -2.54 -1.38
C LEU A 275 -15.06 -1.17 -0.92
N GLY A 276 -14.51 -0.63 0.17
CA GLY A 276 -14.79 0.74 0.63
C GLY A 276 -14.46 1.80 -0.42
N THR A 277 -13.33 1.63 -1.13
CA THR A 277 -12.93 2.52 -2.24
C THR A 277 -13.91 2.45 -3.41
N MET A 278 -14.41 1.26 -3.75
CA MET A 278 -15.45 1.11 -4.78
C MET A 278 -16.73 1.86 -4.40
N LEU A 279 -17.15 1.79 -3.14
CA LEU A 279 -18.30 2.55 -2.65
C LEU A 279 -18.03 4.06 -2.71
N LEU A 280 -16.85 4.53 -2.33
CA LEU A 280 -16.47 5.94 -2.44
C LEU A 280 -16.49 6.44 -3.89
N LEU A 281 -16.03 5.62 -4.85
CA LEU A 281 -16.11 5.94 -6.28
C LEU A 281 -17.54 6.16 -6.76
N ALA A 282 -18.53 5.54 -6.11
CA ALA A 282 -19.94 5.77 -6.44
C ALA A 282 -20.39 7.23 -6.17
N PHE A 283 -19.80 7.90 -5.20
CA PHE A 283 -20.10 9.27 -4.82
C PHE A 283 -19.31 10.33 -5.59
N VAL A 284 -18.23 9.95 -6.25
CA VAL A 284 -17.42 10.87 -7.07
C VAL A 284 -18.21 11.23 -8.34
N LYS A 285 -18.43 12.53 -8.59
CA LYS A 285 -19.12 12.99 -9.82
C LYS A 285 -18.30 12.59 -11.05
N ALA A 286 -18.97 12.01 -12.05
CA ALA A 286 -18.34 11.68 -13.32
C ALA A 286 -17.81 12.97 -13.97
N MET A 287 -16.49 13.11 -14.03
CA MET A 287 -15.85 14.14 -14.84
C MET A 287 -15.54 13.53 -16.20
N LYS A 288 -16.19 14.04 -17.24
CA LYS A 288 -15.80 13.71 -18.61
C LYS A 288 -14.37 14.25 -18.81
N PRO A 289 -13.45 13.47 -19.40
CA PRO A 289 -12.16 14.01 -19.78
C PRO A 289 -12.43 15.22 -20.69
N THR A 290 -12.10 16.40 -20.23
CA THR A 290 -12.06 17.58 -21.10
C THR A 290 -10.97 17.29 -22.12
N PRO A 291 -11.29 17.27 -23.44
CA PRO A 291 -10.23 17.18 -24.43
C PRO A 291 -9.26 18.34 -24.14
N VAL A 292 -7.99 18.01 -23.93
CA VAL A 292 -6.95 19.01 -23.81
C VAL A 292 -7.03 19.81 -25.10
N SER A 293 -7.58 21.04 -25.01
CA SER A 293 -7.49 21.98 -26.12
C SER A 293 -6.00 22.13 -26.42
N PRO A 294 -5.58 22.02 -27.70
CA PRO A 294 -4.20 22.27 -28.03
C PRO A 294 -3.82 23.61 -27.41
N VAL A 295 -2.81 23.58 -26.54
CA VAL A 295 -2.24 24.79 -25.97
C VAL A 295 -2.02 25.72 -27.15
N ASP A 296 -2.64 26.89 -27.12
CA ASP A 296 -2.30 27.99 -28.00
C ASP A 296 -0.80 28.26 -27.78
N LEU A 297 0.00 27.57 -28.58
CA LEU A 297 1.40 27.91 -28.77
C LEU A 297 1.34 29.27 -29.42
N GLY A 298 1.41 30.32 -28.57
CA GLY A 298 1.33 31.69 -28.99
C GLY A 298 2.12 31.91 -30.26
N THR A 299 1.42 32.15 -31.33
CA THR A 299 2.01 32.76 -32.52
C THR A 299 2.78 34.01 -32.04
N PRO A 300 4.08 34.10 -32.29
CA PRO A 300 4.80 35.35 -31.97
C PRO A 300 4.11 36.47 -32.72
N GLY A 301 3.52 37.41 -31.97
CA GLY A 301 2.90 38.59 -32.54
C GLY A 301 3.93 39.36 -33.36
N ASN A 302 3.56 39.65 -34.58
CA ASN A 302 4.18 40.68 -35.40
C ASN A 302 4.09 42.07 -34.75
#